data_19f870724b37b728052da570fee5a890
#
_entry.id   19f870724b37b728052da570fee5a890
#
_cell.length_a   1.000
_cell.length_b   1.000
_cell.length_c   1.000
_cell.angle_alpha   90.00
_cell.angle_beta   90.00
_cell.angle_gamma   90.00
#
_symmetry.space_group_name_H-M   'P 1'
#
loop_
_entity.id
_entity.type
_entity.pdbx_description
1 polymer ?
#
loop_
_entity_poly.entity_id
_entity_poly.type
_entity_poly.pdbx_seq_one_letter_code
_entity_poly.pdbx_strand_id
1 'polypeptide(L)'
;MKIICYSKCSTCKSVLKIMDEKGLKYEIRDIKEENPTKKEIKKWHEATDYDIKRFFNTSGMIYRQENLKDKLDGMSLDEKYEKLATDGMLVKRPILLLDDGQILVGPDVRKYVEAL
;
A
#
# COMPACT_ATOMS: atom_id res chain seq x y z
N MET A 1 4.07 11.36 -10.13
CA MET A 1 3.54 10.22 -9.36
C MET A 1 4.43 9.90 -8.18
N LYS A 2 3.87 9.34 -7.14
CA LYS A 2 4.60 8.95 -5.93
C LYS A 2 4.32 7.47 -5.64
N ILE A 3 5.37 6.71 -5.34
CA ILE A 3 5.23 5.30 -4.99
C ILE A 3 5.67 5.07 -3.54
N ILE A 4 4.86 4.34 -2.81
CA ILE A 4 5.12 4.00 -1.41
C ILE A 4 5.57 2.54 -1.38
N CYS A 5 6.81 2.33 -1.00
CA CYS A 5 7.50 1.04 -1.10
C CYS A 5 8.25 0.70 0.18
N TYR A 6 8.63 -0.56 0.29
CA TYR A 6 9.61 -1.01 1.27
C TYR A 6 10.88 -1.43 0.52
N SER A 7 12.03 -0.88 0.92
CA SER A 7 13.31 -1.09 0.23
C SER A 7 13.75 -2.55 0.13
N LYS A 8 13.32 -3.38 1.07
CA LYS A 8 13.66 -4.82 1.11
C LYS A 8 12.59 -5.72 0.49
N CYS A 9 11.54 -5.14 -0.07
CA CYS A 9 10.46 -5.91 -0.69
C CYS A 9 10.78 -6.23 -2.15
N SER A 10 10.81 -7.51 -2.51
CA SER A 10 11.11 -7.95 -3.87
C SER A 10 10.08 -7.44 -4.90
N THR A 11 8.81 -7.43 -4.53
CA THR A 11 7.74 -6.90 -5.38
C THR A 11 7.94 -5.43 -5.66
N CYS A 12 8.29 -4.63 -4.64
CA CYS A 12 8.59 -3.22 -4.81
C CYS A 12 9.79 -3.00 -5.72
N LYS A 13 10.87 -3.75 -5.53
CA LYS A 13 12.05 -3.66 -6.37
C LYS A 13 11.74 -3.96 -7.83
N SER A 14 10.93 -4.98 -8.09
CA SER A 14 10.50 -5.36 -9.43
C SER A 14 9.71 -4.24 -10.11
N VAL A 15 8.78 -3.63 -9.39
CA VAL A 15 7.98 -2.51 -9.91
C VAL A 15 8.87 -1.29 -10.21
N LEU A 16 9.77 -0.94 -9.30
CA LEU A 16 10.69 0.18 -9.49
C LEU A 16 11.58 -0.03 -10.72
N LYS A 17 12.04 -1.25 -10.94
CA LYS A 17 12.83 -1.59 -12.13
C LYS A 17 12.06 -1.33 -13.41
N ILE A 18 10.80 -1.74 -13.47
CA ILE A 18 9.93 -1.49 -14.62
C ILE A 18 9.78 0.02 -14.86
N MET A 19 9.53 0.77 -13.79
CA MET A 19 9.36 2.22 -13.86
C MET A 19 10.64 2.91 -14.40
N ASP A 20 11.80 2.47 -13.93
CA ASP A 20 13.08 3.00 -14.38
C ASP A 20 13.35 2.67 -15.86
N GLU A 21 13.07 1.44 -16.27
CA GLU A 21 13.22 1.01 -17.65
C GLU A 21 12.35 1.81 -18.63
N LYS A 22 11.18 2.23 -18.16
CA LYS A 22 10.25 3.04 -18.95
C LYS A 22 10.53 4.55 -18.86
N GLY A 23 11.53 4.95 -18.11
CA GLY A 23 11.89 6.36 -17.95
C GLY A 23 10.86 7.19 -17.21
N LEU A 24 10.06 6.57 -16.35
CA LEU A 24 9.04 7.27 -15.58
C LEU A 24 9.65 8.12 -14.47
N LYS A 25 9.09 9.30 -14.25
CA LYS A 25 9.50 10.18 -13.14
C LYS A 25 8.58 9.93 -11.95
N TYR A 26 9.17 9.65 -10.81
CA TYR A 26 8.41 9.36 -9.59
C TYR A 26 9.21 9.72 -8.35
N GLU A 27 8.50 9.93 -7.25
CA GLU A 27 9.10 10.07 -5.92
C GLU A 27 8.86 8.77 -5.15
N ILE A 28 9.84 8.39 -4.31
CA ILE A 28 9.73 7.21 -3.44
C ILE A 28 9.50 7.66 -2.01
N ARG A 29 8.55 7.02 -1.33
CA ARG A 29 8.36 7.14 0.11
C ARG A 29 8.53 5.75 0.72
N ASP A 30 9.41 5.62 1.73
CA ASP A 30 9.59 4.36 2.44
C ASP A 30 8.44 4.14 3.40
N ILE A 31 7.75 3.01 3.24
CA ILE A 31 6.53 2.71 4.00
C ILE A 31 6.83 2.41 5.48
N LYS A 32 8.04 1.97 5.78
CA LYS A 32 8.48 1.65 7.15
C LYS A 32 8.94 2.89 7.89
N GLU A 33 9.78 3.71 7.24
CA GLU A 33 10.35 4.91 7.86
C GLU A 33 9.33 6.05 7.95
N GLU A 34 8.47 6.15 6.95
CA GLU A 34 7.40 7.14 6.89
C GLU A 34 6.06 6.43 6.74
N ASN A 35 5.68 5.66 7.77
CA ASN A 35 4.45 4.89 7.69
C ASN A 35 3.23 5.80 7.47
N PRO A 36 2.26 5.33 6.68
CA PRO A 36 1.05 6.11 6.42
C PRO A 36 0.28 6.44 7.70
N THR A 37 -0.25 7.65 7.75
CA THR A 37 -1.11 8.07 8.85
C THR A 37 -2.54 7.55 8.64
N LYS A 38 -3.33 7.53 9.70
CA LYS A 38 -4.75 7.18 9.62
C LYS A 38 -5.49 8.05 8.62
N LYS A 39 -5.21 9.35 8.62
CA LYS A 39 -5.82 10.32 7.71
C LYS A 39 -5.48 10.03 6.25
N GLU A 40 -4.21 9.68 5.99
CA GLU A 40 -3.76 9.32 4.65
C GLU A 40 -4.43 8.05 4.15
N ILE A 41 -4.45 7.00 4.98
CA ILE A 41 -5.06 5.72 4.63
C ILE A 41 -6.54 5.89 4.32
N LYS A 42 -7.25 6.65 5.15
CA LYS A 42 -8.66 6.94 4.92
C LYS A 42 -8.87 7.66 3.59
N LYS A 43 -8.06 8.68 3.31
CA LYS A 43 -8.13 9.44 2.06
C LYS A 43 -7.88 8.53 0.85
N TRP A 44 -6.85 7.69 0.93
CA TRP A 44 -6.51 6.79 -0.17
C TRP A 44 -7.60 5.75 -0.40
N HIS A 45 -8.13 5.17 0.67
CA HIS A 45 -9.20 4.18 0.56
C HIS A 45 -10.46 4.80 -0.05
N GLU A 46 -10.85 5.99 0.38
CA GLU A 46 -12.03 6.68 -0.15
C GLU A 46 -11.89 7.05 -1.62
N ALA A 47 -10.66 7.20 -2.12
CA ALA A 47 -10.38 7.48 -3.52
C ALA A 47 -10.40 6.23 -4.40
N THR A 48 -10.66 5.05 -3.83
CA THR A 48 -10.65 3.76 -4.53
C THR A 48 -11.96 3.01 -4.30
N ASP A 49 -12.18 1.98 -5.12
CA ASP A 49 -13.28 1.02 -4.91
C ASP A 49 -12.79 -0.25 -4.21
N TYR A 50 -11.56 -0.24 -3.71
CA TYR A 50 -11.01 -1.40 -3.02
C TYR A 50 -11.72 -1.66 -1.69
N ASP A 51 -11.90 -2.94 -1.38
CA ASP A 51 -12.19 -3.36 -0.01
C ASP A 51 -10.98 -2.97 0.86
N ILE A 52 -11.23 -2.48 2.08
CA ILE A 52 -10.15 -2.06 2.97
C ILE A 52 -9.14 -3.17 3.23
N LYS A 53 -9.56 -4.43 3.16
CA LYS A 53 -8.67 -5.58 3.31
C LYS A 53 -7.52 -5.57 2.30
N ARG A 54 -7.73 -4.99 1.12
CA ARG A 54 -6.70 -4.86 0.09
C ARG A 54 -5.52 -3.98 0.53
N PHE A 55 -5.72 -3.15 1.55
CA PHE A 55 -4.67 -2.30 2.12
C PHE A 55 -3.85 -3.02 3.19
N PHE A 56 -4.27 -4.21 3.63
CA PHE A 56 -3.53 -4.99 4.61
C PHE A 56 -2.54 -5.92 3.92
N ASN A 57 -1.33 -6.00 4.48
CA ASN A 57 -0.33 -6.98 4.06
C ASN A 57 -0.64 -8.32 4.70
N THR A 58 -1.55 -9.07 4.09
CA THR A 58 -2.06 -10.34 4.63
C THR A 58 -1.02 -11.45 4.69
N SER A 59 0.09 -11.31 3.96
CA SER A 59 1.21 -12.25 3.99
C SER A 59 2.27 -11.88 5.03
N GLY A 60 2.12 -10.75 5.71
CA GLY A 60 3.11 -10.22 6.64
C GLY A 60 3.08 -10.88 8.00
N MET A 61 4.19 -10.73 8.73
CA MET A 61 4.34 -11.31 10.08
C MET A 61 3.35 -10.73 11.07
N ILE A 62 3.16 -9.42 11.07
CA ILE A 62 2.26 -8.75 12.02
C ILE A 62 0.83 -9.24 11.84
N TYR A 63 0.38 -9.34 10.59
CA TYR A 63 -0.95 -9.82 10.26
C TYR A 63 -1.21 -11.21 10.84
N ARG A 64 -0.23 -12.11 10.68
CA ARG A 64 -0.32 -13.49 11.18
C ARG A 64 -0.17 -13.58 12.69
N GLN A 65 0.82 -12.89 13.28
CA GLN A 65 1.09 -12.95 14.71
C GLN A 65 -0.07 -12.40 15.55
N GLU A 66 -0.74 -11.36 15.06
CA GLU A 66 -1.89 -10.77 15.74
C GLU A 66 -3.22 -11.41 15.36
N ASN A 67 -3.20 -12.43 14.50
CA ASN A 67 -4.41 -13.12 14.04
C ASN A 67 -5.47 -12.15 13.49
N LEU A 68 -5.02 -11.20 12.68
CA LEU A 68 -5.90 -10.16 12.13
C LEU A 68 -6.95 -10.73 11.19
N LYS A 69 -6.67 -11.86 10.53
CA LYS A 69 -7.64 -12.53 9.67
C LYS A 69 -8.98 -12.74 10.40
N ASP A 70 -8.92 -13.16 11.66
CA ASP A 70 -10.12 -13.42 12.45
C ASP A 70 -10.64 -12.18 13.17
N LYS A 71 -9.78 -11.20 13.43
CA LYS A 71 -10.13 -10.01 14.20
C LYS A 71 -10.75 -8.90 13.35
N LEU A 72 -10.38 -8.79 12.07
CA LEU A 72 -10.83 -7.68 11.24
C LEU A 72 -12.35 -7.60 11.08
N ASP A 73 -13.03 -8.74 11.03
CA ASP A 73 -14.49 -8.76 10.87
C ASP A 73 -15.23 -8.09 12.02
N GLY A 74 -14.63 -8.09 13.22
CA GLY A 74 -15.21 -7.44 14.40
C GLY A 74 -14.83 -5.97 14.55
N MET A 75 -14.01 -5.42 13.64
CA MET A 75 -13.52 -4.05 13.70
C MET A 75 -14.34 -3.14 12.79
N SER A 76 -14.58 -1.90 13.25
CA SER A 76 -15.15 -0.87 12.40
C SER A 76 -14.16 -0.46 11.31
N LEU A 77 -14.64 0.23 10.29
CA LEU A 77 -13.76 0.76 9.24
C LEU A 77 -12.73 1.74 9.82
N ASP A 78 -13.17 2.59 10.75
CA ASP A 78 -12.28 3.54 11.43
C ASP A 78 -11.19 2.82 12.23
N GLU A 79 -11.54 1.76 12.93
CA GLU A 79 -10.57 0.93 13.67
C GLU A 79 -9.56 0.26 12.73
N LYS A 80 -10.00 -0.16 11.54
CA LYS A 80 -9.11 -0.74 10.53
C LYS A 80 -8.12 0.30 10.01
N TYR A 81 -8.55 1.53 9.76
CA TYR A 81 -7.66 2.62 9.38
C TYR A 81 -6.62 2.89 10.46
N GLU A 82 -7.08 2.94 11.71
CA GLU A 82 -6.21 3.17 12.85
C GLU A 82 -5.17 2.05 12.99
N LYS A 83 -5.60 0.80 12.82
CA LYS A 83 -4.71 -0.36 12.87
C LYS A 83 -3.63 -0.29 11.80
N LEU A 84 -3.97 0.04 10.57
CA LEU A 84 -3.02 0.20 9.47
C LEU A 84 -1.97 1.29 9.76
N ALA A 85 -2.37 2.34 10.47
CA ALA A 85 -1.48 3.45 10.80
C ALA A 85 -0.48 3.13 11.90
N THR A 86 -0.62 1.99 12.59
CA THR A 86 0.29 1.61 13.68
C THR A 86 1.65 1.16 13.20
N ASP A 87 1.75 0.59 12.00
CA ASP A 87 2.99 0.06 11.47
C ASP A 87 2.93 -0.04 9.95
N GLY A 88 3.89 0.58 9.27
CA GLY A 88 3.95 0.53 7.80
C GLY A 88 4.10 -0.87 7.24
N MET A 89 4.68 -1.80 8.01
CA MET A 89 4.84 -3.18 7.56
C MET A 89 3.51 -3.96 7.52
N LEU A 90 2.47 -3.42 8.14
CA LEU A 90 1.12 -3.98 8.08
C LEU A 90 0.39 -3.57 6.80
N VAL A 91 0.87 -2.54 6.13
CA VAL A 91 0.24 -1.97 4.93
C VAL A 91 0.71 -2.70 3.68
N LYS A 92 -0.23 -3.01 2.79
CA LYS A 92 0.06 -3.62 1.48
C LYS A 92 0.90 -2.67 0.63
N ARG A 93 1.90 -3.19 -0.03
CA ARG A 93 2.80 -2.42 -0.89
C ARG A 93 3.05 -3.14 -2.20
N PRO A 94 3.42 -2.41 -3.25
CA PRO A 94 3.52 -0.95 -3.30
C PRO A 94 2.14 -0.27 -3.35
N ILE A 95 2.14 1.03 -3.04
CA ILE A 95 0.98 1.92 -3.27
C ILE A 95 1.45 3.00 -4.24
N LEU A 96 0.73 3.19 -5.33
CA LEU A 96 1.06 4.20 -6.33
C LEU A 96 0.02 5.31 -6.31
N LEU A 97 0.50 6.54 -6.07
CA LEU A 97 -0.32 7.75 -6.07
C LEU A 97 -0.09 8.49 -7.38
N LEU A 98 -1.09 8.54 -8.23
CA LEU A 98 -1.01 9.22 -9.52
C LEU A 98 -1.35 10.71 -9.39
N ASP A 99 -0.84 11.51 -10.33
CA ASP A 99 -1.03 12.97 -10.30
C ASP A 99 -2.49 13.38 -10.46
N ASP A 100 -3.32 12.54 -11.09
CA ASP A 100 -4.74 12.78 -11.28
C ASP A 100 -5.60 12.37 -10.06
N GLY A 101 -4.98 11.91 -8.99
CA GLY A 101 -5.65 11.47 -7.78
C GLY A 101 -5.99 9.99 -7.73
N GLN A 102 -5.77 9.25 -8.81
CA GLN A 102 -5.98 7.81 -8.84
C GLN A 102 -4.96 7.11 -7.93
N ILE A 103 -5.40 6.07 -7.24
CA ILE A 103 -4.56 5.30 -6.30
C ILE A 103 -4.66 3.83 -6.65
N LEU A 104 -3.49 3.17 -6.72
CA LEU A 104 -3.38 1.75 -6.99
C LEU A 104 -2.62 1.06 -5.87
N VAL A 105 -3.02 -0.16 -5.53
CA VAL A 105 -2.46 -0.91 -4.40
C VAL A 105 -2.07 -2.32 -4.82
N GLY A 106 -0.89 -2.74 -4.41
CA GLY A 106 -0.41 -4.10 -4.60
C GLY A 106 -0.22 -4.51 -6.06
N PRO A 107 -0.74 -5.67 -6.48
CA PRO A 107 -0.53 -6.18 -7.83
C PRO A 107 -1.02 -5.26 -8.95
N ASP A 108 -2.01 -4.43 -8.66
CA ASP A 108 -2.54 -3.49 -9.65
C ASP A 108 -1.53 -2.42 -10.05
N VAL A 109 -0.57 -2.10 -9.17
CA VAL A 109 0.52 -1.18 -9.47
C VAL A 109 1.38 -1.73 -10.60
N ARG A 110 1.77 -2.99 -10.50
CA ARG A 110 2.59 -3.64 -11.53
C ARG A 110 1.86 -3.69 -12.87
N LYS A 111 0.59 -4.07 -12.86
CA LYS A 111 -0.23 -4.13 -14.07
C LYS A 111 -0.30 -2.76 -14.76
N TYR A 112 -0.47 -1.72 -13.97
CA TYR A 112 -0.53 -0.35 -14.48
C TYR A 112 0.78 0.08 -15.14
N VAL A 113 1.91 -0.10 -14.45
CA VAL A 113 3.20 0.36 -14.97
C VAL A 113 3.67 -0.48 -16.16
N GLU A 114 3.35 -1.75 -16.21
CA GLU A 114 3.64 -2.61 -17.35
C GLU A 114 2.89 -2.16 -18.61
N ALA A 115 1.70 -1.62 -18.45
CA ALA A 115 0.86 -1.18 -19.56
C ALA A 115 1.22 0.21 -20.11
N LEU A 116 2.09 0.95 -19.44
CA LEU A 116 2.48 2.30 -19.87
C LEU A 116 3.40 2.33 -21.08
#